data_dad90faa9ea4579992aedc9ea059d5de
#
_entry.id   dad90faa9ea4579992aedc9ea059d5de
#
_cell.length_a   1.000
_cell.length_b   1.000
_cell.length_c   1.000
_cell.angle_alpha   90.00
_cell.angle_beta   90.00
_cell.angle_gamma   90.00
#
_symmetry.space_group_name_H-M   'P 1'
#
loop_
_entity.id
_entity.type
_entity.pdbx_description
1 polymer ?
#
loop_
_entity_poly.entity_id
_entity_poly.type
_entity_poly.pdbx_seq_one_letter_code
_entity_poly.pdbx_strand_id
1 'polypeptide(L)'
;ICSVKSSRKKGTVKQISSTNKDNRNKGKNITAQQSIPYREMGKDGICRVEDGYYSKTIRFYDINYQLAQNEDKNAIFENWCDFLNYFDSTIHFQLSFINHHSNMTEYEDVIRIKKQNDSFDDLRMEFAQMLRNQLAKGNNGLVRTKYITFGIEADNIREAKPKLERIETDILNNFKVFGVSAYPLNGVERLQ
;
A
#
# COMPACT_ATOMS: atom_id res chain seq x y z
N ILE A 1 -0.94 -2.55 29.52
CA ILE A 1 -1.26 -3.99 29.44
C ILE A 1 -2.65 -4.05 28.81
N CYS A 2 -2.70 -4.12 27.49
CA CYS A 2 -3.93 -4.24 26.73
C CYS A 2 -4.48 -5.66 26.93
N SER A 3 -5.49 -5.81 27.79
CA SER A 3 -6.19 -7.07 28.00
C SER A 3 -7.13 -7.33 26.83
N VAL A 4 -6.69 -8.10 25.86
CA VAL A 4 -7.56 -8.64 24.82
C VAL A 4 -8.52 -9.62 25.46
N LYS A 5 -9.77 -9.23 25.68
CA LYS A 5 -10.84 -10.15 26.04
C LYS A 5 -11.17 -11.00 24.83
N SER A 6 -10.54 -12.17 24.76
CA SER A 6 -10.91 -13.23 23.83
C SER A 6 -12.28 -13.78 24.21
N SER A 7 -13.33 -13.30 23.57
CA SER A 7 -14.63 -13.94 23.57
C SER A 7 -14.62 -15.04 22.53
N ARG A 8 -14.28 -16.27 22.96
CA ARG A 8 -14.44 -17.48 22.14
C ARG A 8 -15.91 -17.78 21.95
N LYS A 9 -16.54 -17.22 20.94
CA LYS A 9 -17.71 -17.83 20.34
C LYS A 9 -17.22 -18.97 19.46
N LYS A 10 -17.60 -20.21 19.81
CA LYS A 10 -17.49 -21.39 18.97
C LYS A 10 -18.34 -21.18 17.72
N GLY A 11 -17.80 -20.48 16.74
CA GLY A 11 -18.33 -20.46 15.39
C GLY A 11 -17.79 -21.69 14.66
N THR A 12 -18.69 -22.55 14.26
CA THR A 12 -18.44 -23.70 13.39
C THR A 12 -17.71 -23.19 12.16
N VAL A 13 -16.41 -23.50 12.07
CA VAL A 13 -15.63 -23.29 10.86
C VAL A 13 -16.25 -24.16 9.79
N LYS A 14 -17.09 -23.59 8.95
CA LYS A 14 -17.42 -24.21 7.67
C LYS A 14 -16.11 -24.19 6.89
N GLN A 15 -15.47 -25.36 6.83
CA GLN A 15 -14.45 -25.61 5.84
C GLN A 15 -15.10 -25.32 4.49
N ILE A 16 -14.70 -24.23 3.88
CA ILE A 16 -14.90 -24.01 2.46
C ILE A 16 -13.99 -25.04 1.81
N SER A 17 -14.55 -26.24 1.58
CA SER A 17 -13.95 -27.21 0.69
C SER A 17 -13.90 -26.51 -0.67
N SER A 18 -12.75 -25.99 -1.04
CA SER A 18 -12.42 -25.71 -2.42
C SER A 18 -12.49 -27.06 -3.16
N THR A 19 -13.68 -27.44 -3.57
CA THR A 19 -13.83 -28.44 -4.62
C THR A 19 -13.29 -27.77 -5.88
N ASN A 20 -11.97 -27.87 -6.05
CA ASN A 20 -11.35 -27.81 -7.36
C ASN A 20 -12.04 -28.90 -8.20
N LYS A 21 -13.15 -28.54 -8.80
CA LYS A 21 -13.62 -29.25 -9.97
C LYS A 21 -12.57 -28.95 -11.03
N ASP A 22 -11.61 -29.84 -11.15
CA ASP A 22 -10.78 -29.99 -12.34
C ASP A 22 -11.70 -30.18 -13.56
N ASN A 23 -12.25 -29.05 -14.00
CA ASN A 23 -12.88 -28.98 -15.31
C ASN A 23 -11.71 -28.83 -16.28
N ARG A 24 -11.10 -29.96 -16.65
CA ARG A 24 -10.21 -30.09 -17.79
C ARG A 24 -11.01 -29.72 -19.05
N ASN A 25 -11.29 -28.41 -19.19
CA ASN A 25 -11.79 -27.84 -20.43
C ASN A 25 -10.65 -27.84 -21.44
N LYS A 26 -10.63 -28.88 -22.27
CA LYS A 26 -9.82 -28.98 -23.48
C LYS A 26 -9.97 -27.68 -24.28
N GLY A 27 -8.89 -26.87 -24.37
CA GLY A 27 -8.58 -26.12 -25.59
C GLY A 27 -9.45 -24.92 -25.93
N LYS A 28 -10.02 -24.17 -24.97
CA LYS A 28 -10.46 -22.79 -25.26
C LYS A 28 -9.24 -21.88 -25.05
N ASN A 29 -8.75 -21.31 -26.14
CA ASN A 29 -7.76 -20.26 -26.11
C ASN A 29 -8.32 -19.12 -25.26
N ILE A 30 -7.79 -18.95 -24.01
CA ILE A 30 -8.12 -17.85 -23.12
C ILE A 30 -7.57 -16.59 -23.80
N THR A 31 -8.41 -15.60 -24.06
CA THR A 31 -7.97 -14.33 -24.60
C THR A 31 -7.14 -13.59 -23.54
N ALA A 32 -6.19 -12.74 -23.95
CA ALA A 32 -5.38 -11.93 -23.04
C ALA A 32 -6.27 -11.14 -22.03
N GLN A 33 -7.44 -10.69 -22.48
CA GLN A 33 -8.40 -9.98 -21.64
C GLN A 33 -9.01 -10.87 -20.53
N GLN A 34 -9.14 -12.16 -20.76
CA GLN A 34 -9.65 -13.14 -19.76
C GLN A 34 -8.58 -13.56 -18.75
N SER A 35 -7.29 -13.31 -19.02
CA SER A 35 -6.19 -13.58 -18.09
C SER A 35 -5.96 -12.43 -17.10
N ILE A 36 -6.56 -11.25 -17.32
CA ILE A 36 -6.43 -10.11 -16.43
C ILE A 36 -7.28 -10.36 -15.16
N PRO A 37 -6.71 -10.22 -13.95
CA PRO A 37 -7.38 -10.56 -12.69
C PRO A 37 -8.37 -9.48 -12.20
N TYR A 38 -8.82 -8.58 -13.03
CA TYR A 38 -9.82 -7.56 -12.72
C TYR A 38 -10.69 -7.27 -13.95
N ARG A 39 -11.87 -6.68 -13.74
CA ARG A 39 -12.83 -6.39 -14.81
C ARG A 39 -12.66 -4.99 -15.38
N GLU A 40 -12.47 -4.01 -14.51
CA GLU A 40 -12.45 -2.61 -14.89
C GLU A 40 -11.58 -1.78 -13.93
N MET A 41 -10.84 -0.81 -14.46
CA MET A 41 -10.07 0.16 -13.71
C MET A 41 -10.53 1.57 -14.02
N GLY A 42 -11.08 2.25 -13.02
CA GLY A 42 -11.51 3.65 -13.12
C GLY A 42 -10.32 4.61 -13.07
N LYS A 43 -10.45 5.77 -13.69
CA LYS A 43 -9.44 6.83 -13.62
C LYS A 43 -9.21 7.33 -12.18
N ASP A 44 -10.24 7.26 -11.34
CA ASP A 44 -10.24 7.61 -9.92
C ASP A 44 -9.61 6.53 -9.00
N GLY A 45 -9.00 5.51 -9.59
CA GLY A 45 -8.36 4.42 -8.87
C GLY A 45 -9.32 3.37 -8.31
N ILE A 46 -10.62 3.45 -8.58
CA ILE A 46 -11.56 2.39 -8.23
C ILE A 46 -11.39 1.24 -9.21
N CYS A 47 -11.11 0.06 -8.68
CA CYS A 47 -11.00 -1.17 -9.45
C CYS A 47 -12.22 -2.05 -9.17
N ARG A 48 -12.92 -2.46 -10.21
CA ARG A 48 -13.88 -3.54 -10.17
C ARG A 48 -13.11 -4.85 -10.37
N VAL A 49 -12.90 -5.59 -9.30
CA VAL A 49 -12.14 -6.85 -9.36
C VAL A 49 -13.00 -7.96 -9.97
N GLU A 50 -14.19 -8.11 -9.44
CA GLU A 50 -15.20 -9.04 -9.93
C GLU A 50 -16.60 -8.43 -9.80
N ASP A 51 -17.62 -9.18 -10.19
CA ASP A 51 -19.00 -8.69 -10.11
C ASP A 51 -19.40 -8.48 -8.65
N GLY A 52 -19.75 -7.24 -8.33
CA GLY A 52 -20.15 -6.85 -6.97
C GLY A 52 -18.99 -6.51 -6.03
N TYR A 53 -17.71 -6.58 -6.45
CA TYR A 53 -16.59 -6.27 -5.58
C TYR A 53 -15.71 -5.14 -6.14
N TYR A 54 -15.53 -4.09 -5.34
CA TYR A 54 -14.81 -2.87 -5.71
C TYR A 54 -13.71 -2.57 -4.71
N SER A 55 -12.55 -2.14 -5.19
CA SER A 55 -11.37 -1.85 -4.36
C SER A 55 -10.68 -0.55 -4.73
N LYS A 56 -10.00 0.06 -3.73
CA LYS A 56 -9.05 1.17 -3.89
C LYS A 56 -7.73 0.85 -3.21
N THR A 57 -6.68 1.55 -3.60
CA THR A 57 -5.34 1.36 -3.05
C THR A 57 -4.75 2.71 -2.65
N ILE A 58 -4.14 2.74 -1.47
CA ILE A 58 -3.41 3.87 -0.93
C ILE A 58 -1.94 3.45 -0.78
N ARG A 59 -1.02 4.29 -1.24
CA ARG A 59 0.40 4.16 -0.95
C ARG A 59 0.73 4.95 0.32
N PHE A 60 1.56 4.38 1.20
CA PHE A 60 1.98 5.06 2.41
C PHE A 60 3.48 4.89 2.67
N TYR A 61 4.04 5.80 3.46
CA TYR A 61 5.46 5.82 3.79
C TYR A 61 5.74 5.29 5.18
N ASP A 62 7.01 5.22 5.53
CA ASP A 62 7.45 4.76 6.85
C ASP A 62 7.19 5.79 7.94
N ILE A 63 6.97 5.26 9.13
CA ILE A 63 6.98 5.99 10.38
C ILE A 63 8.39 5.93 10.98
N ASN A 64 8.91 7.02 11.51
CA ASN A 64 10.21 7.05 12.17
C ASN A 64 10.16 6.45 13.59
N TYR A 65 9.70 5.21 13.69
CA TYR A 65 9.54 4.52 14.96
C TYR A 65 10.85 4.36 15.74
N GLN A 66 11.96 4.15 15.04
CA GLN A 66 13.27 3.92 15.69
C GLN A 66 13.81 5.17 16.39
N LEU A 67 13.52 6.36 15.88
CA LEU A 67 13.96 7.64 16.44
C LEU A 67 12.99 8.22 17.46
N ALA A 68 11.81 7.62 17.63
CA ALA A 68 10.80 8.07 18.58
C ALA A 68 11.20 7.75 20.01
N GLN A 69 10.81 8.61 20.94
CA GLN A 69 10.94 8.35 22.38
C GLN A 69 9.98 7.22 22.81
N ASN A 70 10.22 6.64 23.99
CA ASN A 70 9.42 5.48 24.41
C ASN A 70 7.93 5.79 24.58
N GLU A 71 7.60 7.01 25.02
CA GLU A 71 6.21 7.47 25.13
C GLU A 71 5.55 7.58 23.75
N ASP A 72 6.26 8.16 22.78
CA ASP A 72 5.80 8.26 21.39
C ASP A 72 5.64 6.90 20.74
N LYS A 73 6.53 5.94 21.05
CA LYS A 73 6.42 4.56 20.55
C LYS A 73 5.14 3.87 21.02
N ASN A 74 4.76 4.09 22.29
CA ASN A 74 3.50 3.55 22.81
C ASN A 74 2.29 4.20 22.14
N ALA A 75 2.31 5.53 21.96
CA ALA A 75 1.25 6.25 21.26
C ALA A 75 1.11 5.79 19.79
N ILE A 76 2.24 5.60 19.09
CA ILE A 76 2.24 5.05 17.72
C ILE A 76 1.61 3.65 17.71
N PHE A 77 1.95 2.80 18.66
CA PHE A 77 1.42 1.45 18.74
C PHE A 77 -0.10 1.44 19.03
N GLU A 78 -0.55 2.25 19.98
CA GLU A 78 -1.96 2.39 20.32
C GLU A 78 -2.78 2.88 19.11
N ASN A 79 -2.31 3.94 18.46
CA ASN A 79 -2.93 4.46 17.26
C ASN A 79 -3.00 3.40 16.14
N TRP A 80 -1.95 2.59 15.99
CA TRP A 80 -1.93 1.50 15.01
C TRP A 80 -2.96 0.41 15.33
N CYS A 81 -3.13 0.10 16.61
CA CYS A 81 -4.17 -0.83 17.06
C CYS A 81 -5.57 -0.26 16.76
N ASP A 82 -5.80 1.02 17.03
CA ASP A 82 -7.07 1.69 16.75
C ASP A 82 -7.37 1.72 15.25
N PHE A 83 -6.36 2.00 14.44
CA PHE A 83 -6.47 1.94 12.99
C PHE A 83 -6.88 0.54 12.48
N LEU A 84 -6.27 -0.51 13.00
CA LEU A 84 -6.63 -1.88 12.59
C LEU A 84 -8.02 -2.28 13.09
N ASN A 85 -8.46 -1.75 14.22
CA ASN A 85 -9.80 -1.99 14.76
C ASN A 85 -10.91 -1.22 14.01
N TYR A 86 -10.53 -0.23 13.19
CA TYR A 86 -11.47 0.48 12.31
C TYR A 86 -12.11 -0.44 11.26
N PHE A 87 -11.37 -1.44 10.78
CA PHE A 87 -11.85 -2.35 9.76
C PHE A 87 -12.80 -3.39 10.35
N ASP A 88 -14.05 -3.30 9.99
CA ASP A 88 -15.07 -4.30 10.35
C ASP A 88 -15.14 -5.44 9.32
N SER A 89 -16.08 -6.36 9.52
CA SER A 89 -16.25 -7.52 8.64
C SER A 89 -16.76 -7.18 7.23
N THR A 90 -17.18 -5.95 6.98
CA THR A 90 -17.69 -5.49 5.67
C THR A 90 -16.60 -4.91 4.78
N ILE A 91 -15.44 -4.59 5.38
CA ILE A 91 -14.29 -3.99 4.68
C ILE A 91 -13.18 -5.04 4.61
N HIS A 92 -12.88 -5.50 3.41
CA HIS A 92 -11.71 -6.33 3.18
C HIS A 92 -10.50 -5.44 2.98
N PHE A 93 -9.40 -5.70 3.67
CA PHE A 93 -8.16 -4.96 3.45
C PHE A 93 -6.96 -5.88 3.34
N GLN A 94 -5.95 -5.41 2.61
CA GLN A 94 -4.68 -6.10 2.41
C GLN A 94 -3.54 -5.09 2.52
N LEU A 95 -2.55 -5.41 3.35
CA LEU A 95 -1.27 -4.71 3.39
C LEU A 95 -0.28 -5.40 2.46
N SER A 96 0.30 -4.65 1.54
CA SER A 96 1.27 -5.15 0.57
C SER A 96 2.60 -4.42 0.73
N PHE A 97 3.68 -5.20 0.80
CA PHE A 97 5.05 -4.71 0.85
C PHE A 97 5.79 -5.22 -0.38
N ILE A 98 6.11 -4.32 -1.29
CA ILE A 98 6.74 -4.66 -2.57
C ILE A 98 8.16 -4.13 -2.58
N ASN A 99 9.13 -5.03 -2.74
CA ASN A 99 10.51 -4.66 -2.99
C ASN A 99 10.75 -4.65 -4.50
N HIS A 100 11.20 -3.54 -5.03
CA HIS A 100 11.59 -3.42 -6.43
C HIS A 100 12.98 -2.80 -6.52
N HIS A 101 13.68 -3.07 -7.62
CA HIS A 101 14.92 -2.39 -7.88
C HIS A 101 14.65 -0.90 -8.12
N SER A 102 15.35 -0.05 -7.38
CA SER A 102 15.33 1.38 -7.69
C SER A 102 15.97 1.62 -9.05
N ASN A 103 15.35 2.46 -9.84
CA ASN A 103 15.98 2.92 -11.06
C ASN A 103 17.13 3.85 -10.66
N MET A 104 18.39 3.39 -10.83
CA MET A 104 19.58 4.18 -10.43
C MET A 104 19.58 5.57 -11.05
N THR A 105 18.97 5.72 -12.24
CA THR A 105 18.86 7.01 -12.92
C THR A 105 17.95 7.99 -12.20
N GLU A 106 16.84 7.54 -11.61
CA GLU A 106 15.95 8.38 -10.79
C GLU A 106 16.65 8.84 -9.50
N TYR A 107 17.44 7.95 -8.89
CA TYR A 107 18.24 8.29 -7.71
C TYR A 107 19.36 9.27 -8.01
N GLU A 108 20.05 9.11 -9.14
CA GLU A 108 21.09 10.04 -9.59
C GLU A 108 20.53 11.46 -9.80
N ASP A 109 19.32 11.58 -10.32
CA ASP A 109 18.65 12.88 -10.48
C ASP A 109 18.27 13.54 -9.15
N VAL A 110 17.85 12.75 -8.15
CA VAL A 110 17.52 13.25 -6.80
C VAL A 110 18.80 13.68 -6.04
N ILE A 111 19.91 12.96 -6.22
CA ILE A 111 21.20 13.25 -5.55
C ILE A 111 22.01 14.30 -6.32
N ARG A 112 21.54 14.72 -7.49
CA ARG A 112 22.22 15.70 -8.33
C ARG A 112 22.18 17.09 -7.73
N ILE A 113 23.13 17.37 -6.82
CA ILE A 113 23.31 18.70 -6.26
C ILE A 113 23.88 19.59 -7.38
N LYS A 114 23.12 20.61 -7.78
CA LYS A 114 23.54 21.55 -8.82
C LYS A 114 24.64 22.46 -8.28
N LYS A 115 25.68 22.68 -9.11
CA LYS A 115 26.70 23.71 -8.83
C LYS A 115 26.03 25.08 -8.81
N GLN A 116 26.42 25.91 -7.84
CA GLN A 116 25.96 27.30 -7.70
C GLN A 116 27.04 28.32 -8.10
N ASN A 117 28.24 27.81 -8.50
CA ASN A 117 29.41 28.61 -8.85
C ASN A 117 29.90 29.51 -7.71
N ASP A 118 29.83 28.96 -6.48
CA ASP A 118 30.34 29.58 -5.27
C ASP A 118 31.49 28.75 -4.65
N SER A 119 32.09 29.27 -3.56
CA SER A 119 33.19 28.62 -2.84
C SER A 119 32.82 27.28 -2.18
N PHE A 120 31.55 26.90 -2.19
CA PHE A 120 31.03 25.66 -1.56
C PHE A 120 30.78 24.53 -2.57
N ASP A 121 31.08 24.73 -3.84
CA ASP A 121 30.83 23.73 -4.87
C ASP A 121 31.64 22.43 -4.66
N ASP A 122 32.87 22.56 -4.16
CA ASP A 122 33.70 21.39 -3.86
C ASP A 122 33.07 20.57 -2.71
N LEU A 123 32.57 21.24 -1.69
CA LEU A 123 31.87 20.58 -0.56
C LEU A 123 30.58 19.89 -1.02
N ARG A 124 29.82 20.53 -1.92
CA ARG A 124 28.61 19.94 -2.51
C ARG A 124 28.93 18.68 -3.32
N MET A 125 30.04 18.71 -4.07
CA MET A 125 30.47 17.54 -4.85
C MET A 125 30.92 16.39 -3.95
N GLU A 126 31.67 16.69 -2.88
CA GLU A 126 32.09 15.70 -1.91
C GLU A 126 30.89 15.06 -1.19
N PHE A 127 29.91 15.89 -0.77
CA PHE A 127 28.67 15.41 -0.16
C PHE A 127 27.85 14.54 -1.13
N ALA A 128 27.72 14.96 -2.40
CA ALA A 128 27.05 14.14 -3.41
C ALA A 128 27.77 12.80 -3.64
N GLN A 129 29.10 12.79 -3.62
CA GLN A 129 29.88 11.57 -3.74
C GLN A 129 29.73 10.66 -2.52
N MET A 130 29.69 11.24 -1.32
CA MET A 130 29.41 10.49 -0.08
C MET A 130 28.04 9.82 -0.13
N LEU A 131 27.00 10.52 -0.57
CA LEU A 131 25.66 9.97 -0.74
C LEU A 131 25.63 8.82 -1.75
N ARG A 132 26.30 8.97 -2.90
CA ARG A 132 26.44 7.88 -3.88
C ARG A 132 27.12 6.66 -3.31
N ASN A 133 28.20 6.85 -2.56
CA ASN A 133 28.94 5.77 -1.91
C ASN A 133 28.10 5.07 -0.85
N GLN A 134 27.27 5.81 -0.10
CA GLN A 134 26.35 5.25 0.88
C GLN A 134 25.27 4.39 0.20
N LEU A 135 24.71 4.87 -0.91
CA LEU A 135 23.75 4.10 -1.70
C LEU A 135 24.35 2.84 -2.31
N ALA A 136 25.59 2.91 -2.78
CA ALA A 136 26.30 1.75 -3.33
C ALA A 136 26.61 0.69 -2.25
N LYS A 137 26.79 1.10 -0.99
CA LYS A 137 27.05 0.19 0.14
C LYS A 137 25.79 -0.35 0.82
N GLY A 138 24.69 0.38 0.74
CA GLY A 138 23.43 0.03 1.39
C GLY A 138 22.39 -0.52 0.41
N ASN A 139 21.67 -1.52 0.77
CA ASN A 139 20.41 -1.96 0.16
C ASN A 139 20.38 -2.52 -1.25
N ASN A 140 21.47 -2.93 -1.86
CA ASN A 140 21.48 -3.57 -3.20
C ASN A 140 20.53 -2.88 -4.24
N GLY A 141 20.26 -1.59 -4.10
CA GLY A 141 19.33 -0.86 -4.96
C GLY A 141 17.85 -1.26 -4.81
N LEU A 142 17.46 -1.89 -3.70
CA LEU A 142 16.07 -2.26 -3.45
C LEU A 142 15.33 -1.15 -2.70
N VAL A 143 14.22 -0.72 -3.27
CA VAL A 143 13.26 0.19 -2.62
C VAL A 143 12.03 -0.61 -2.21
N ARG A 144 11.58 -0.42 -0.96
CA ARG A 144 10.36 -0.99 -0.45
C ARG A 144 9.23 0.01 -0.54
N THR A 145 8.20 -0.33 -1.30
CA THR A 145 6.95 0.43 -1.33
C THR A 145 5.87 -0.31 -0.54
N LYS A 146 4.98 0.46 0.08
CA LYS A 146 3.94 -0.04 0.96
C LYS A 146 2.59 0.43 0.48
N TYR A 147 1.66 -0.51 0.43
CA TYR A 147 0.30 -0.24 -0.03
C TYR A 147 -0.70 -0.84 0.95
N ILE A 148 -1.80 -0.14 1.14
CA ILE A 148 -3.02 -0.69 1.71
C ILE A 148 -4.08 -0.69 0.61
N THR A 149 -4.57 -1.88 0.28
CA THR A 149 -5.69 -2.07 -0.62
C THR A 149 -6.89 -2.45 0.21
N PHE A 150 -7.99 -1.76 0.03
CA PHE A 150 -9.25 -2.03 0.70
C PHE A 150 -10.36 -2.18 -0.32
N GLY A 151 -11.35 -2.99 0.02
CA GLY A 151 -12.46 -3.30 -0.88
C GLY A 151 -13.73 -3.59 -0.12
N ILE A 152 -14.84 -3.41 -0.82
CA ILE A 152 -16.18 -3.63 -0.31
C ILE A 152 -17.04 -4.34 -1.37
N GLU A 153 -18.07 -5.01 -0.89
CA GLU A 153 -19.13 -5.52 -1.74
C GLU A 153 -20.20 -4.44 -1.97
N ALA A 154 -20.64 -4.30 -3.20
CA ALA A 154 -21.73 -3.41 -3.60
C ALA A 154 -22.32 -3.85 -4.93
N ASP A 155 -23.63 -3.63 -5.13
CA ASP A 155 -24.32 -4.04 -6.35
C ASP A 155 -23.86 -3.27 -7.60
N ASN A 156 -23.42 -2.02 -7.41
CA ASN A 156 -22.98 -1.17 -8.51
C ASN A 156 -21.97 -0.11 -8.07
N ILE A 157 -21.28 0.47 -9.06
CA ILE A 157 -20.25 1.51 -8.84
C ILE A 157 -20.80 2.77 -8.15
N ARG A 158 -22.09 3.12 -8.39
CA ARG A 158 -22.69 4.32 -7.80
C ARG A 158 -22.85 4.20 -6.30
N GLU A 159 -23.07 2.99 -5.81
CA GLU A 159 -23.11 2.68 -4.38
C GLU A 159 -21.72 2.49 -3.79
N ALA A 160 -20.83 1.81 -4.52
CA ALA A 160 -19.47 1.53 -4.06
C ALA A 160 -18.64 2.81 -3.89
N LYS A 161 -18.73 3.74 -4.83
CA LYS A 161 -17.87 4.92 -4.89
C LYS A 161 -17.92 5.77 -3.61
N PRO A 162 -19.09 6.24 -3.12
CA PRO A 162 -19.15 7.07 -1.92
C PRO A 162 -18.67 6.33 -0.66
N LYS A 163 -18.91 5.01 -0.58
CA LYS A 163 -18.42 4.19 0.51
C LYS A 163 -16.90 4.08 0.50
N LEU A 164 -16.29 3.81 -0.67
CA LEU A 164 -14.84 3.73 -0.83
C LEU A 164 -14.17 5.08 -0.60
N GLU A 165 -14.75 6.20 -1.03
CA GLU A 165 -14.23 7.55 -0.78
C GLU A 165 -14.26 7.92 0.71
N ARG A 166 -15.28 7.49 1.43
CA ARG A 166 -15.35 7.66 2.88
C ARG A 166 -14.26 6.87 3.59
N ILE A 167 -14.12 5.57 3.28
CA ILE A 167 -13.09 4.70 3.86
C ILE A 167 -11.69 5.25 3.53
N GLU A 168 -11.47 5.71 2.30
CA GLU A 168 -10.22 6.36 1.90
C GLU A 168 -9.91 7.57 2.79
N THR A 169 -10.89 8.43 3.00
CA THR A 169 -10.73 9.63 3.83
C THR A 169 -10.40 9.27 5.27
N ASP A 170 -11.08 8.27 5.82
CA ASP A 170 -10.85 7.79 7.18
C ASP A 170 -9.44 7.19 7.33
N ILE A 171 -8.98 6.40 6.36
CA ILE A 171 -7.62 5.84 6.32
C ILE A 171 -6.58 6.96 6.23
N LEU A 172 -6.75 7.93 5.34
CA LEU A 172 -5.83 9.05 5.20
C LEU A 172 -5.74 9.90 6.46
N ASN A 173 -6.86 10.13 7.15
CA ASN A 173 -6.90 10.85 8.42
C ASN A 173 -6.15 10.08 9.51
N ASN A 174 -6.30 8.77 9.60
CA ASN A 174 -5.53 7.93 10.53
C ASN A 174 -4.03 8.01 10.23
N PHE A 175 -3.60 7.90 8.98
CA PHE A 175 -2.18 8.05 8.62
C PHE A 175 -1.65 9.45 8.94
N LYS A 176 -2.47 10.49 8.80
CA LYS A 176 -2.10 11.84 9.22
C LYS A 176 -1.88 11.95 10.73
N VAL A 177 -2.68 11.28 11.54
CA VAL A 177 -2.47 11.20 13.01
C VAL A 177 -1.15 10.53 13.33
N PHE A 178 -0.73 9.52 12.59
CA PHE A 178 0.60 8.88 12.72
C PHE A 178 1.75 9.77 12.26
N GLY A 179 1.49 10.90 11.62
CA GLY A 179 2.52 11.71 10.97
C GLY A 179 3.11 11.05 9.72
N VAL A 180 2.40 10.09 9.12
CA VAL A 180 2.82 9.35 7.92
C VAL A 180 2.17 9.95 6.69
N SER A 181 3.00 10.23 5.68
CA SER A 181 2.47 10.62 4.37
C SER A 181 1.83 9.42 3.67
N ALA A 182 0.60 9.60 3.22
CA ALA A 182 -0.14 8.60 2.46
C ALA A 182 -0.95 9.30 1.36
N TYR A 183 -1.13 8.64 0.22
CA TYR A 183 -1.92 9.16 -0.87
C TYR A 183 -2.62 8.04 -1.65
N PRO A 184 -3.84 8.29 -2.13
CA PRO A 184 -4.57 7.33 -2.94
C PRO A 184 -3.93 7.22 -4.32
N LEU A 185 -3.89 6.02 -4.86
CA LEU A 185 -3.42 5.79 -6.23
C LEU A 185 -4.57 5.98 -7.22
N ASN A 186 -4.27 6.67 -8.32
CA ASN A 186 -5.17 6.73 -9.47
C ASN A 186 -5.09 5.45 -10.32
N GLY A 187 -5.97 5.33 -11.34
CA GLY A 187 -6.03 4.10 -12.14
C GLY A 187 -4.75 3.80 -12.92
N VAL A 188 -3.99 4.81 -13.34
CA VAL A 188 -2.71 4.62 -14.06
C VAL A 188 -1.64 4.13 -13.11
N GLU A 189 -1.53 4.75 -11.92
CA GLU A 189 -0.56 4.37 -10.89
C GLU A 189 -0.79 2.96 -10.32
N ARG A 190 -2.04 2.47 -10.36
CA ARG A 190 -2.37 1.10 -9.94
C ARG A 190 -1.98 0.05 -10.99
N LEU A 191 -1.75 0.44 -12.24
CA LEU A 191 -1.41 -0.45 -13.34
C LEU A 191 0.10 -0.51 -13.61
N GLN A 192 0.89 0.37 -13.01
CA GLN A 192 2.34 0.39 -13.03
C GLN A 192 2.96 -0.53 -11.99
#